data_24a727f2dea31b9b6f2f9ea628f6c4b7
#
_entry.id   24a727f2dea31b9b6f2f9ea628f6c4b7
#
_cell.length_a   1.000
_cell.length_b   1.000
_cell.length_c   1.000
_cell.angle_alpha   90.00
_cell.angle_beta   90.00
_cell.angle_gamma   90.00
#
_symmetry.space_group_name_H-M   'P 1'
#
loop_
_entity.id
_entity.type
_entity.pdbx_description
1 polymer ?
#
loop_
_entity_poly.entity_id
_entity_poly.type
_entity_poly.pdbx_seq_one_letter_code
_entity_poly.pdbx_strand_id
1 'polypeptide(L)'
;AEMARCDVNACIFTDLADIAWLFNIRGNDVKYLPVALSYAIVEKQKAYVFMDAAKAAPIAAHLKALDTEILPYDAIYEFIGRYGEKDAVMCALSILNYKLYQGIARCRVVDTDPVQLLKAVKNPVELENMRKTHIKDGVAVTRFMHWAKTHAKEGYTEMQAADVLEGFRKEQEGYMYPSFETIAGYGPHGAIVHYSATPETDIPVKPEGLLLVDSGGQGALPDPVQPVQAQQGEQAGHPHQQHVKGHLQVPKGLRGL
;
A
#
# COMPACT_ATOMS: atom_id res chain seq x y z
N ALA A 1 1.88 18.05 16.73
CA ALA A 1 2.88 17.75 17.78
C ALA A 1 4.30 17.73 17.18
N GLU A 2 4.63 16.83 16.22
CA GLU A 2 5.98 16.69 15.65
C GLU A 2 6.50 17.95 14.97
N MET A 3 5.70 18.63 14.16
CA MET A 3 6.06 19.90 13.55
C MET A 3 6.49 20.95 14.58
N ALA A 4 5.77 21.02 15.71
CA ALA A 4 6.12 21.95 16.78
C ALA A 4 7.39 21.53 17.52
N ARG A 5 7.58 20.22 17.75
CA ARG A 5 8.79 19.67 18.40
C ARG A 5 10.06 19.95 17.58
N CYS A 6 9.96 19.85 16.26
CA CYS A 6 11.09 20.07 15.35
C CYS A 6 11.19 21.52 14.83
N ASP A 7 10.27 22.38 15.24
CA ASP A 7 10.16 23.77 14.77
C ASP A 7 10.23 23.87 13.24
N VAL A 8 9.29 23.19 12.57
CA VAL A 8 9.16 23.20 11.11
C VAL A 8 7.87 23.91 10.67
N ASN A 9 7.92 24.52 9.48
CA ASN A 9 6.79 25.22 8.87
C ASN A 9 5.86 24.26 8.12
N ALA A 10 6.43 23.22 7.48
CA ALA A 10 5.71 22.27 6.67
C ALA A 10 6.29 20.85 6.76
N CYS A 11 5.43 19.85 6.57
CA CYS A 11 5.81 18.46 6.29
C CYS A 11 5.45 18.13 4.86
N ILE A 12 6.37 17.52 4.12
CA ILE A 12 6.21 17.12 2.73
C ILE A 12 6.17 15.59 2.69
N PHE A 13 5.09 15.04 2.14
CA PHE A 13 4.88 13.61 2.03
C PHE A 13 4.87 13.18 0.56
N THR A 14 5.66 12.16 0.25
CA THR A 14 5.78 11.56 -1.08
C THR A 14 5.49 10.05 -1.09
N ASP A 15 5.47 9.41 0.07
CA ASP A 15 5.02 8.03 0.20
C ASP A 15 3.49 7.95 0.09
N LEU A 16 3.01 7.17 -0.88
CA LEU A 16 1.59 7.05 -1.16
C LEU A 16 0.81 6.37 -0.03
N ALA A 17 1.44 5.44 0.68
CA ALA A 17 0.81 4.74 1.80
C ALA A 17 0.68 5.65 3.02
N ASP A 18 1.65 6.57 3.22
CA ASP A 18 1.57 7.57 4.28
C ASP A 18 0.49 8.60 4.01
N ILE A 19 0.38 9.06 2.75
CA ILE A 19 -0.69 9.96 2.31
C ILE A 19 -2.06 9.29 2.46
N ALA A 20 -2.18 8.03 2.02
CA ALA A 20 -3.41 7.25 2.15
C ALA A 20 -3.84 7.09 3.61
N TRP A 21 -2.90 6.85 4.52
CA TRP A 21 -3.17 6.73 5.95
C TRP A 21 -3.51 8.09 6.58
N LEU A 22 -2.71 9.12 6.30
CA LEU A 22 -2.84 10.45 6.91
C LEU A 22 -4.20 11.11 6.59
N PHE A 23 -4.64 10.99 5.35
CA PHE A 23 -5.89 11.58 4.88
C PHE A 23 -7.06 10.58 4.84
N ASN A 24 -6.82 9.33 5.25
CA ASN A 24 -7.78 8.23 5.16
C ASN A 24 -8.44 8.12 3.78
N ILE A 25 -7.63 8.17 2.74
CA ILE A 25 -8.05 8.01 1.35
C ILE A 25 -7.50 6.71 0.78
N ARG A 26 -8.22 6.15 -0.19
CA ARG A 26 -7.79 4.94 -0.91
C ARG A 26 -7.95 5.17 -2.40
N GLY A 27 -7.12 4.49 -3.18
CA GLY A 27 -7.13 4.51 -4.63
C GLY A 27 -6.71 3.17 -5.20
N ASN A 28 -6.63 3.09 -6.52
CA ASN A 28 -6.25 1.89 -7.26
C ASN A 28 -5.21 2.19 -8.35
N ASP A 29 -4.39 3.22 -8.16
CA ASP A 29 -3.39 3.64 -9.15
C ASP A 29 -2.19 2.70 -9.22
N VAL A 30 -1.96 1.92 -8.17
CA VAL A 30 -0.88 0.94 -8.11
C VAL A 30 -1.50 -0.44 -7.90
N LYS A 31 -1.16 -1.38 -8.78
CA LYS A 31 -1.64 -2.77 -8.70
C LYS A 31 -1.33 -3.34 -7.29
N TYR A 32 -2.32 -3.94 -6.66
CA TYR A 32 -2.25 -4.54 -5.32
C TYR A 32 -2.11 -3.55 -4.14
N LEU A 33 -2.00 -2.25 -4.37
CA LEU A 33 -1.92 -1.26 -3.30
C LEU A 33 -3.13 -0.31 -3.32
N PRO A 34 -3.78 -0.08 -2.19
CA PRO A 34 -4.97 0.78 -2.12
C PRO A 34 -4.56 2.26 -2.01
N VAL A 35 -3.78 2.76 -2.95
CA VAL A 35 -3.22 4.11 -2.94
C VAL A 35 -3.55 4.89 -4.21
N ALA A 36 -3.63 6.21 -4.08
CA ALA A 36 -3.77 7.13 -5.19
C ALA A 36 -2.47 7.90 -5.41
N LEU A 37 -2.07 8.08 -6.69
CA LEU A 37 -0.93 8.92 -7.05
C LEU A 37 -1.15 10.34 -6.57
N SER A 38 -0.34 10.78 -5.62
CA SER A 38 -0.48 12.07 -4.97
C SER A 38 0.82 12.50 -4.30
N TYR A 39 0.90 13.78 -4.00
CA TYR A 39 1.79 14.36 -3.02
C TYR A 39 0.97 15.05 -1.94
N ALA A 40 1.55 15.28 -0.79
CA ALA A 40 0.90 16.09 0.22
C ALA A 40 1.87 17.02 0.95
N ILE A 41 1.36 18.17 1.35
CA ILE A 41 2.06 19.12 2.22
C ILE A 41 1.12 19.47 3.35
N VAL A 42 1.62 19.35 4.59
CA VAL A 42 0.90 19.74 5.79
C VAL A 42 1.63 20.91 6.44
N GLU A 43 0.95 22.03 6.58
CA GLU A 43 1.38 23.22 7.32
C GLU A 43 0.68 23.31 8.68
N LYS A 44 1.04 24.30 9.47
CA LYS A 44 0.47 24.46 10.83
C LYS A 44 -1.04 24.64 10.85
N GLN A 45 -1.63 25.22 9.80
CA GLN A 45 -3.06 25.57 9.76
C GLN A 45 -3.80 24.97 8.57
N LYS A 46 -3.11 24.41 7.58
CA LYS A 46 -3.71 23.94 6.35
C LYS A 46 -2.93 22.76 5.78
N ALA A 47 -3.65 21.88 5.11
CA ALA A 47 -3.06 20.79 4.35
C ALA A 47 -3.38 20.94 2.86
N TYR A 48 -2.51 20.37 2.02
CA TYR A 48 -2.63 20.36 0.57
C TYR A 48 -2.38 18.96 0.07
N VAL A 49 -3.26 18.50 -0.81
CA VAL A 49 -3.08 17.25 -1.54
C VAL A 49 -3.01 17.57 -3.04
N PHE A 50 -1.95 17.10 -3.67
CA PHE A 50 -1.70 17.29 -5.09
C PHE A 50 -2.04 15.99 -5.82
N MET A 51 -3.09 15.99 -6.62
CA MET A 51 -3.55 14.80 -7.33
C MET A 51 -4.36 15.16 -8.57
N ASP A 52 -4.63 14.16 -9.39
CA ASP A 52 -5.51 14.34 -10.56
C ASP A 52 -6.92 14.78 -10.14
N ALA A 53 -7.47 15.79 -10.81
CA ALA A 53 -8.75 16.40 -10.46
C ALA A 53 -9.94 15.42 -10.59
N ALA A 54 -9.92 14.52 -11.59
CA ALA A 54 -10.97 13.53 -11.78
C ALA A 54 -10.97 12.51 -10.64
N LYS A 55 -9.79 12.12 -10.17
CA LYS A 55 -9.62 11.21 -9.02
C LYS A 55 -9.95 11.89 -7.69
N ALA A 56 -9.73 13.19 -7.60
CA ALA A 56 -10.04 13.97 -6.41
C ALA A 56 -11.55 14.20 -6.23
N ALA A 57 -12.33 14.26 -7.31
CA ALA A 57 -13.74 14.61 -7.27
C ALA A 57 -14.58 13.79 -6.26
N PRO A 58 -14.49 12.45 -6.20
CA PRO A 58 -15.26 11.65 -5.23
C PRO A 58 -14.88 11.90 -3.78
N ILE A 59 -13.66 12.35 -3.50
CA ILE A 59 -13.12 12.55 -2.15
C ILE A 59 -13.03 14.02 -1.74
N ALA A 60 -13.47 14.95 -2.61
CA ALA A 60 -13.31 16.38 -2.38
C ALA A 60 -14.04 16.87 -1.10
N ALA A 61 -15.24 16.37 -0.83
CA ALA A 61 -15.99 16.72 0.37
C ALA A 61 -15.27 16.22 1.64
N HIS A 62 -14.70 15.01 1.60
CA HIS A 62 -13.92 14.44 2.71
C HIS A 62 -12.67 15.27 2.99
N LEU A 63 -11.88 15.58 1.97
CA LEU A 63 -10.66 16.37 2.13
C LEU A 63 -10.96 17.80 2.59
N LYS A 64 -12.05 18.40 2.08
CA LYS A 64 -12.51 19.71 2.56
C LYS A 64 -12.87 19.71 4.04
N ALA A 65 -13.50 18.64 4.54
CA ALA A 65 -13.82 18.50 5.96
C ALA A 65 -12.55 18.38 6.85
N LEU A 66 -11.40 18.05 6.26
CA LEU A 66 -10.08 18.02 6.90
C LEU A 66 -9.28 19.32 6.69
N ASP A 67 -9.90 20.43 6.30
CA ASP A 67 -9.24 21.69 5.95
C ASP A 67 -8.12 21.51 4.90
N THR A 68 -8.32 20.56 3.97
CA THR A 68 -7.35 20.20 2.95
C THR A 68 -7.75 20.76 1.60
N GLU A 69 -6.84 21.50 0.97
CA GLU A 69 -6.98 21.97 -0.40
C GLU A 69 -6.45 20.95 -1.40
N ILE A 70 -7.20 20.77 -2.49
CA ILE A 70 -6.81 19.88 -3.59
C ILE A 70 -6.22 20.73 -4.69
N LEU A 71 -5.04 20.37 -5.15
CA LEU A 71 -4.30 21.04 -6.21
C LEU A 71 -3.93 20.03 -7.32
N PRO A 72 -3.71 20.49 -8.57
CA PRO A 72 -3.23 19.62 -9.63
C PRO A 72 -1.93 18.90 -9.26
N TYR A 73 -1.77 17.65 -9.69
CA TYR A 73 -0.64 16.80 -9.31
C TYR A 73 0.72 17.46 -9.47
N ASP A 74 0.97 18.09 -10.64
CA ASP A 74 2.25 18.72 -10.94
C ASP A 74 2.44 20.10 -10.29
N ALA A 75 1.38 20.67 -9.73
CA ALA A 75 1.47 21.98 -9.06
C ALA A 75 2.38 21.96 -7.82
N ILE A 76 2.70 20.81 -7.28
CA ILE A 76 3.62 20.67 -6.15
C ILE A 76 4.98 21.28 -6.46
N TYR A 77 5.48 21.19 -7.68
CA TYR A 77 6.81 21.67 -8.06
C TYR A 77 6.91 23.21 -8.04
N GLU A 78 5.84 23.91 -8.38
CA GLU A 78 5.75 25.35 -8.24
C GLU A 78 5.48 25.73 -6.79
N PHE A 79 4.55 25.03 -6.16
CA PHE A 79 4.13 25.28 -4.77
C PHE A 79 5.30 25.20 -3.78
N ILE A 80 6.18 24.22 -3.94
CA ILE A 80 7.32 24.01 -3.04
C ILE A 80 8.35 25.15 -3.14
N GLY A 81 8.40 25.84 -4.27
CA GLY A 81 9.29 26.99 -4.49
C GLY A 81 8.98 28.22 -3.61
N ARG A 82 7.84 28.22 -2.91
CA ARG A 82 7.48 29.29 -1.96
C ARG A 82 8.24 29.23 -0.65
N TYR A 83 8.84 28.06 -0.31
CA TYR A 83 9.68 27.90 0.86
C TYR A 83 11.11 28.35 0.57
N GLY A 84 11.73 29.04 1.49
CA GLY A 84 13.05 29.64 1.34
C GLY A 84 13.94 29.51 2.56
N GLU A 85 15.00 30.32 2.63
CA GLU A 85 16.04 30.25 3.67
C GLU A 85 15.53 30.40 5.10
N LYS A 86 14.40 31.07 5.28
CA LYS A 86 13.77 31.26 6.60
C LYS A 86 12.85 30.15 7.01
N ASP A 87 12.58 29.21 6.11
CA ASP A 87 11.66 28.13 6.35
C ASP A 87 12.39 26.87 6.76
N ALA A 88 11.70 26.08 7.56
CA ALA A 88 12.12 24.74 7.94
C ALA A 88 11.07 23.73 7.47
N VAL A 89 11.49 22.72 6.75
CA VAL A 89 10.63 21.67 6.22
C VAL A 89 11.05 20.30 6.74
N MET A 90 10.07 19.40 6.89
CA MET A 90 10.28 18.03 7.31
C MET A 90 9.88 17.11 6.15
N CYS A 91 10.73 16.17 5.79
CA CYS A 91 10.45 15.15 4.79
C CYS A 91 11.43 13.99 4.92
N ALA A 92 11.07 12.81 4.42
CA ALA A 92 11.99 11.69 4.29
C ALA A 92 12.84 11.85 3.02
N LEU A 93 14.11 12.23 3.17
CA LEU A 93 15.02 12.47 2.04
C LEU A 93 15.29 11.20 1.22
N SER A 94 15.24 10.03 1.84
CA SER A 94 15.49 8.74 1.19
C SER A 94 14.47 8.39 0.10
N ILE A 95 13.27 8.99 0.12
CA ILE A 95 12.18 8.74 -0.84
C ILE A 95 11.76 10.01 -1.60
N LEU A 96 12.39 11.14 -1.29
CA LEU A 96 12.10 12.40 -1.96
C LEU A 96 12.71 12.42 -3.35
N ASN A 97 11.93 12.73 -4.39
CA ASN A 97 12.50 12.87 -5.72
C ASN A 97 13.39 14.11 -5.85
N TYR A 98 14.36 14.05 -6.75
CA TYR A 98 15.40 15.08 -6.90
C TYR A 98 14.85 16.47 -7.21
N LYS A 99 13.77 16.57 -7.99
CA LYS A 99 13.16 17.87 -8.34
C LYS A 99 12.53 18.56 -7.11
N LEU A 100 11.89 17.78 -6.25
CA LEU A 100 11.38 18.30 -4.97
C LEU A 100 12.52 18.68 -4.03
N TYR A 101 13.58 17.86 -3.96
CA TYR A 101 14.78 18.19 -3.18
C TYR A 101 15.40 19.53 -3.61
N GLN A 102 15.53 19.77 -4.91
CA GLN A 102 16.01 21.06 -5.42
C GLN A 102 15.12 22.23 -4.98
N GLY A 103 13.79 22.03 -4.93
CA GLY A 103 12.83 23.07 -4.51
C GLY A 103 13.00 23.49 -3.06
N ILE A 104 13.48 22.60 -2.19
CA ILE A 104 13.71 22.89 -0.75
C ILE A 104 15.18 23.07 -0.39
N ALA A 105 16.08 23.10 -1.35
CA ALA A 105 17.53 23.14 -1.09
C ALA A 105 18.00 24.36 -0.28
N ARG A 106 17.20 25.42 -0.19
CA ARG A 106 17.47 26.60 0.62
C ARG A 106 16.90 26.52 2.03
N CYS A 107 16.01 25.58 2.30
CA CYS A 107 15.35 25.44 3.60
C CYS A 107 16.24 24.69 4.59
N ARG A 108 15.97 24.88 5.87
CA ARG A 108 16.43 23.93 6.88
C ARG A 108 15.59 22.65 6.75
N VAL A 109 16.23 21.56 6.41
CA VAL A 109 15.54 20.27 6.22
C VAL A 109 15.72 19.40 7.45
N VAL A 110 14.61 18.87 7.95
CA VAL A 110 14.57 17.82 8.98
C VAL A 110 14.26 16.51 8.29
N ASP A 111 15.27 15.63 8.17
CA ASP A 111 15.13 14.32 7.51
C ASP A 111 14.42 13.34 8.43
N THR A 112 13.11 13.27 8.32
CA THR A 112 12.28 12.32 9.07
C THR A 112 10.88 12.22 8.46
N ASP A 113 10.25 11.07 8.67
CA ASP A 113 8.86 10.83 8.37
C ASP A 113 8.08 10.57 9.66
N PRO A 114 7.31 11.56 10.13
CA PRO A 114 6.54 11.40 11.38
C PRO A 114 5.39 10.42 11.24
N VAL A 115 4.89 10.17 10.03
CA VAL A 115 3.72 9.30 9.78
C VAL A 115 4.08 7.83 9.96
N GLN A 116 5.31 7.41 9.63
CA GLN A 116 5.72 6.01 9.79
C GLN A 116 5.54 5.50 11.22
N LEU A 117 5.99 6.26 12.22
CA LEU A 117 5.80 5.88 13.62
C LEU A 117 4.34 5.94 14.06
N LEU A 118 3.62 6.98 13.67
CA LEU A 118 2.19 7.11 13.98
C LEU A 118 1.37 5.95 13.41
N LYS A 119 1.63 5.58 12.17
CA LYS A 119 1.01 4.45 11.47
C LYS A 119 1.41 3.10 12.09
N ALA A 120 2.64 2.99 12.61
CA ALA A 120 3.12 1.76 13.24
C ALA A 120 2.40 1.45 14.56
N VAL A 121 2.03 2.47 15.32
CA VAL A 121 1.29 2.33 16.59
C VAL A 121 -0.20 2.34 16.30
N LYS A 122 -0.79 1.15 16.22
CA LYS A 122 -2.20 0.95 15.86
C LYS A 122 -3.14 1.43 16.96
N ASN A 123 -4.20 2.13 16.60
CA ASN A 123 -5.29 2.46 17.51
C ASN A 123 -6.20 1.23 17.77
N PRO A 124 -7.12 1.29 18.75
CA PRO A 124 -7.99 0.16 19.07
C PRO A 124 -8.84 -0.35 17.90
N VAL A 125 -9.30 0.53 17.01
CA VAL A 125 -10.10 0.17 15.84
C VAL A 125 -9.23 -0.58 14.82
N GLU A 126 -8.05 -0.06 14.52
CA GLU A 126 -7.07 -0.72 13.64
C GLU A 126 -6.67 -2.09 14.17
N LEU A 127 -6.42 -2.23 15.48
CA LEU A 127 -6.09 -3.51 16.11
C LEU A 127 -7.21 -4.53 15.99
N GLU A 128 -8.44 -4.13 16.25
CA GLU A 128 -9.60 -5.02 16.13
C GLU A 128 -9.82 -5.46 14.68
N ASN A 129 -9.69 -4.53 13.74
CA ASN A 129 -9.79 -4.81 12.32
C ASN A 129 -8.68 -5.77 11.84
N MET A 130 -7.46 -5.58 12.29
CA MET A 130 -6.36 -6.50 12.00
C MET A 130 -6.65 -7.92 12.52
N ARG A 131 -7.14 -8.06 13.75
CA ARG A 131 -7.49 -9.37 14.32
C ARG A 131 -8.56 -10.07 13.50
N LYS A 132 -9.64 -9.36 13.14
CA LYS A 132 -10.73 -9.92 12.30
C LYS A 132 -10.22 -10.34 10.92
N THR A 133 -9.42 -9.51 10.29
CA THR A 133 -8.85 -9.82 8.97
C THR A 133 -7.93 -11.04 9.02
N HIS A 134 -7.08 -11.15 10.05
CA HIS A 134 -6.20 -12.31 10.20
C HIS A 134 -6.98 -13.62 10.46
N ILE A 135 -8.11 -13.58 11.17
CA ILE A 135 -8.97 -14.74 11.33
C ILE A 135 -9.56 -15.17 9.98
N LYS A 136 -10.10 -14.23 9.22
CA LYS A 136 -10.68 -14.50 7.89
C LYS A 136 -9.62 -15.06 6.94
N ASP A 137 -8.45 -14.44 6.87
CA ASP A 137 -7.35 -14.90 6.02
C ASP A 137 -6.83 -16.27 6.48
N GLY A 138 -6.71 -16.47 7.80
CA GLY A 138 -6.32 -17.77 8.38
C GLY A 138 -7.28 -18.89 8.01
N VAL A 139 -8.59 -18.65 7.93
CA VAL A 139 -9.58 -19.61 7.44
C VAL A 139 -9.32 -19.95 5.97
N ALA A 140 -9.11 -18.94 5.12
CA ALA A 140 -8.83 -19.16 3.70
C ALA A 140 -7.54 -19.97 3.48
N VAL A 141 -6.46 -19.61 4.17
CA VAL A 141 -5.18 -20.30 4.10
C VAL A 141 -5.29 -21.74 4.63
N THR A 142 -6.02 -21.98 5.73
CA THR A 142 -6.22 -23.34 6.29
C THR A 142 -7.01 -24.21 5.33
N ARG A 143 -8.06 -23.68 4.71
CA ARG A 143 -8.82 -24.39 3.67
C ARG A 143 -7.96 -24.72 2.46
N PHE A 144 -7.12 -23.79 2.04
CA PHE A 144 -6.16 -24.03 0.97
C PHE A 144 -5.17 -25.13 1.33
N MET A 145 -4.59 -25.12 2.52
CA MET A 145 -3.66 -26.15 2.98
C MET A 145 -4.31 -27.55 2.98
N HIS A 146 -5.56 -27.63 3.40
CA HIS A 146 -6.34 -28.87 3.34
C HIS A 146 -6.55 -29.31 1.88
N TRP A 147 -7.03 -28.39 1.03
CA TRP A 147 -7.25 -28.66 -0.39
C TRP A 147 -5.96 -29.13 -1.08
N ALA A 148 -4.87 -28.41 -0.91
CA ALA A 148 -3.58 -28.73 -1.53
C ALA A 148 -3.11 -30.16 -1.19
N LYS A 149 -3.26 -30.57 0.09
CA LYS A 149 -2.89 -31.93 0.53
C LYS A 149 -3.81 -33.00 -0.02
N THR A 150 -5.10 -32.74 -0.13
CA THR A 150 -6.08 -33.73 -0.58
C THR A 150 -6.08 -33.92 -2.10
N HIS A 151 -5.75 -32.87 -2.88
CA HIS A 151 -5.74 -32.89 -4.36
C HIS A 151 -4.36 -33.13 -4.97
N ALA A 152 -3.31 -33.26 -4.15
CA ALA A 152 -1.94 -33.44 -4.67
C ALA A 152 -1.79 -34.70 -5.56
N LYS A 153 -2.58 -35.75 -5.31
CA LYS A 153 -2.57 -36.98 -6.12
C LYS A 153 -3.33 -36.83 -7.44
N GLU A 154 -4.30 -35.94 -7.50
CA GLU A 154 -5.08 -35.65 -8.71
C GLU A 154 -4.29 -34.75 -9.67
N GLY A 155 -3.30 -34.01 -9.14
CA GLY A 155 -2.48 -33.07 -9.85
C GLY A 155 -3.16 -31.70 -9.96
N TYR A 156 -2.42 -30.67 -9.66
CA TYR A 156 -2.74 -29.26 -9.92
C TYR A 156 -1.45 -28.53 -10.22
N THR A 157 -1.53 -27.36 -10.83
CA THR A 157 -0.35 -26.56 -11.17
C THR A 157 -0.11 -25.44 -10.15
N GLU A 158 1.04 -24.77 -10.25
CA GLU A 158 1.38 -23.62 -9.41
C GLU A 158 0.35 -22.50 -9.57
N MET A 159 -0.06 -22.18 -10.81
CA MET A 159 -1.09 -21.18 -11.09
C MET A 159 -2.45 -21.58 -10.51
N GLN A 160 -2.85 -22.83 -10.65
CA GLN A 160 -4.09 -23.34 -10.06
C GLN A 160 -4.06 -23.28 -8.52
N ALA A 161 -2.92 -23.52 -7.90
CA ALA A 161 -2.76 -23.35 -6.46
C ALA A 161 -2.99 -21.90 -6.02
N ALA A 162 -2.44 -20.93 -6.75
CA ALA A 162 -2.65 -19.51 -6.50
C ALA A 162 -4.13 -19.11 -6.67
N ASP A 163 -4.79 -19.56 -7.75
CA ASP A 163 -6.20 -19.29 -8.05
C ASP A 163 -7.14 -19.84 -6.97
N VAL A 164 -6.90 -21.07 -6.51
CA VAL A 164 -7.70 -21.72 -5.47
C VAL A 164 -7.57 -20.97 -4.14
N LEU A 165 -6.35 -20.57 -3.77
CA LEU A 165 -6.14 -19.79 -2.55
C LEU A 165 -6.87 -18.43 -2.63
N GLU A 166 -6.80 -17.75 -3.76
CA GLU A 166 -7.55 -16.51 -3.98
C GLU A 166 -9.07 -16.78 -3.96
N GLY A 167 -9.53 -17.89 -4.51
CA GLY A 167 -10.93 -18.34 -4.44
C GLY A 167 -11.43 -18.43 -2.99
N PHE A 168 -10.69 -19.05 -2.09
CA PHE A 168 -11.05 -19.13 -0.67
C PHE A 168 -11.03 -17.77 0.03
N ARG A 169 -10.16 -16.84 -0.39
CA ARG A 169 -10.18 -15.45 0.11
C ARG A 169 -11.39 -14.69 -0.38
N LYS A 170 -11.80 -14.87 -1.65
CA LYS A 170 -13.00 -14.24 -2.23
C LYS A 170 -14.30 -14.62 -1.52
N GLU A 171 -14.34 -15.78 -0.88
CA GLU A 171 -15.47 -16.20 -0.05
C GLU A 171 -15.53 -15.49 1.31
N GLN A 172 -14.46 -14.83 1.72
CA GLN A 172 -14.43 -14.08 2.97
C GLN A 172 -15.04 -12.70 2.77
N GLU A 173 -15.95 -12.33 3.68
CA GLU A 173 -16.57 -11.00 3.67
C GLU A 173 -15.54 -9.88 3.73
N GLY A 174 -15.64 -8.92 2.83
CA GLY A 174 -14.76 -7.76 2.77
C GLY A 174 -13.43 -8.00 2.04
N TYR A 175 -13.21 -9.17 1.43
CA TYR A 175 -12.07 -9.35 0.54
C TYR A 175 -12.19 -8.45 -0.70
N MET A 176 -11.12 -7.78 -1.07
CA MET A 176 -11.08 -6.89 -2.24
C MET A 176 -10.23 -7.47 -3.37
N TYR A 177 -8.96 -7.71 -3.11
CA TYR A 177 -7.99 -8.22 -4.09
C TYR A 177 -6.70 -8.70 -3.38
N PRO A 178 -5.79 -9.40 -4.08
CA PRO A 178 -4.50 -9.78 -3.49
C PRO A 178 -3.67 -8.56 -3.08
N SER A 179 -2.89 -8.67 -2.01
CA SER A 179 -1.95 -7.61 -1.59
C SER A 179 -0.67 -7.57 -2.42
N PHE A 180 -0.40 -8.63 -3.15
CA PHE A 180 0.64 -8.80 -4.18
C PHE A 180 0.32 -10.06 -4.99
N GLU A 181 1.02 -10.25 -6.10
CA GLU A 181 0.85 -11.45 -6.92
C GLU A 181 1.26 -12.69 -6.13
N THR A 182 0.31 -13.64 -5.98
CA THR A 182 0.57 -14.86 -5.20
C THR A 182 1.73 -15.64 -5.78
N ILE A 183 2.72 -15.93 -4.94
CA ILE A 183 3.83 -16.81 -5.28
C ILE A 183 3.43 -18.23 -4.86
N ALA A 184 3.38 -19.14 -5.81
CA ALA A 184 3.24 -20.57 -5.57
C ALA A 184 4.35 -21.28 -6.36
N GLY A 185 5.46 -21.57 -5.69
CA GLY A 185 6.65 -22.16 -6.32
C GLY A 185 6.86 -23.61 -5.86
N TYR A 186 6.77 -24.57 -6.77
CA TYR A 186 6.98 -25.99 -6.47
C TYR A 186 8.41 -26.42 -6.79
N GLY A 187 9.01 -27.17 -5.88
CA GLY A 187 10.35 -27.74 -6.06
C GLY A 187 11.40 -26.66 -6.36
N PRO A 188 12.09 -26.72 -7.52
CA PRO A 188 13.12 -25.72 -7.87
C PRO A 188 12.62 -24.28 -7.95
N HIS A 189 11.36 -24.06 -8.34
CA HIS A 189 10.76 -22.72 -8.43
C HIS A 189 10.62 -22.06 -7.06
N GLY A 190 10.46 -22.82 -5.98
CA GLY A 190 10.46 -22.29 -4.62
C GLY A 190 11.79 -21.69 -4.17
N ALA A 191 12.88 -21.92 -4.89
CA ALA A 191 14.19 -21.31 -4.63
C ALA A 191 14.42 -19.98 -5.38
N ILE A 192 13.51 -19.63 -6.30
CA ILE A 192 13.61 -18.41 -7.10
C ILE A 192 12.99 -17.26 -6.32
N VAL A 193 13.78 -16.24 -6.03
CA VAL A 193 13.31 -15.05 -5.31
C VAL A 193 12.31 -14.29 -6.19
N HIS A 194 11.15 -13.91 -5.59
CA HIS A 194 10.05 -13.22 -6.28
C HIS A 194 9.51 -13.99 -7.51
N TYR A 195 9.50 -15.33 -7.43
CA TYR A 195 8.95 -16.15 -8.50
C TYR A 195 7.46 -15.87 -8.68
N SER A 196 7.03 -15.77 -9.92
CA SER A 196 5.62 -15.80 -10.32
C SER A 196 5.49 -16.77 -11.49
N ALA A 197 4.62 -17.76 -11.35
CA ALA A 197 4.33 -18.70 -12.44
C ALA A 197 3.64 -17.95 -13.59
N THR A 198 4.07 -18.26 -14.82
CA THR A 198 3.42 -17.83 -16.06
C THR A 198 2.91 -19.06 -16.81
N PRO A 199 2.04 -18.91 -17.81
CA PRO A 199 1.61 -20.05 -18.60
C PRO A 199 2.76 -20.88 -19.19
N GLU A 200 3.92 -20.26 -19.44
CA GLU A 200 5.10 -20.90 -20.00
C GLU A 200 5.95 -21.62 -18.95
N THR A 201 5.88 -21.17 -17.69
CA THR A 201 6.68 -21.71 -16.59
C THR A 201 5.90 -22.57 -15.60
N ASP A 202 4.57 -22.57 -15.72
CA ASP A 202 3.66 -23.30 -14.84
C ASP A 202 3.91 -24.81 -14.87
N ILE A 203 4.15 -25.40 -13.71
CA ILE A 203 4.45 -26.82 -13.59
C ILE A 203 3.45 -27.52 -12.65
N PRO A 204 3.22 -28.83 -12.86
CA PRO A 204 2.36 -29.60 -11.97
C PRO A 204 3.01 -29.82 -10.61
N VAL A 205 2.23 -29.60 -9.56
CA VAL A 205 2.57 -29.94 -8.17
C VAL A 205 2.33 -31.42 -7.94
N LYS A 206 3.33 -32.11 -7.44
CA LYS A 206 3.26 -33.56 -7.15
C LYS A 206 2.99 -33.81 -5.66
N PRO A 207 2.53 -35.05 -5.28
CA PRO A 207 2.28 -35.37 -3.88
C PRO A 207 3.55 -35.57 -3.03
N GLU A 208 4.68 -35.08 -3.48
CA GLU A 208 6.00 -35.12 -2.87
C GLU A 208 6.70 -33.78 -3.02
N GLY A 209 7.75 -33.51 -2.26
CA GLY A 209 8.53 -32.26 -2.32
C GLY A 209 7.91 -31.11 -1.54
N LEU A 210 8.27 -29.89 -1.90
CA LEU A 210 7.84 -28.66 -1.23
C LEU A 210 7.11 -27.75 -2.22
N LEU A 211 5.97 -27.22 -1.78
CA LEU A 211 5.29 -26.09 -2.39
C LEU A 211 5.48 -24.89 -1.47
N LEU A 212 6.26 -23.88 -1.92
CA LEU A 212 6.36 -22.60 -1.26
C LEU A 212 5.17 -21.74 -1.68
N VAL A 213 4.45 -21.18 -0.72
CA VAL A 213 3.36 -20.24 -0.99
C VAL A 213 3.59 -18.96 -0.18
N ASP A 214 3.67 -17.85 -0.89
CA ASP A 214 3.69 -16.50 -0.32
C ASP A 214 2.53 -15.70 -0.92
N SER A 215 1.66 -15.19 -0.06
CA SER A 215 0.40 -14.60 -0.51
C SER A 215 -0.18 -13.66 0.55
N GLY A 216 -1.03 -12.75 0.13
CA GLY A 216 -1.76 -11.88 1.04
C GLY A 216 -3.03 -11.33 0.37
N GLY A 217 -3.92 -10.77 1.17
CA GLY A 217 -5.16 -10.17 0.70
C GLY A 217 -5.38 -8.79 1.28
N GLN A 218 -5.91 -7.89 0.48
CA GLN A 218 -6.48 -6.62 0.93
C GLN A 218 -7.94 -6.86 1.31
N GLY A 219 -8.31 -6.42 2.51
CA GLY A 219 -9.68 -6.52 3.01
C GLY A 219 -10.23 -5.15 3.38
N ALA A 220 -11.46 -4.88 2.95
CA ALA A 220 -12.27 -3.82 3.53
C ALA A 220 -13.01 -4.41 4.73
N LEU A 221 -12.84 -3.81 5.89
CA LEU A 221 -13.73 -4.07 7.02
C LEU A 221 -14.77 -2.97 7.04
N PRO A 222 -16.01 -3.25 7.48
CA PRO A 222 -16.99 -2.21 7.70
C PRO A 222 -16.45 -1.26 8.76
N ASP A 223 -15.84 -0.18 8.29
CA ASP A 223 -15.38 0.91 9.13
C ASP A 223 -16.46 2.00 9.10
N PRO A 224 -16.79 2.67 10.20
CA PRO A 224 -17.71 3.82 10.19
C PRO A 224 -17.24 4.97 9.29
N VAL A 225 -15.97 4.96 8.88
CA VAL A 225 -15.43 5.85 7.84
C VAL A 225 -15.26 5.04 6.55
N GLN A 226 -16.20 5.16 5.62
CA GLN A 226 -16.11 4.48 4.33
C GLN A 226 -14.87 4.96 3.56
N PRO A 227 -14.02 4.05 3.06
CA PRO A 227 -12.97 4.44 2.16
C PRO A 227 -13.61 5.01 0.89
N VAL A 228 -13.27 6.24 0.56
CA VAL A 228 -13.72 6.85 -0.69
C VAL A 228 -12.90 6.24 -1.81
N GLN A 229 -13.51 5.36 -2.60
CA GLN A 229 -12.87 4.76 -3.77
C GLN A 229 -12.90 5.76 -4.93
N ALA A 230 -11.72 6.12 -5.44
CA ALA A 230 -11.64 6.76 -6.75
C ALA A 230 -12.10 5.75 -7.82
N GLN A 231 -13.06 6.16 -8.66
CA GLN A 231 -13.53 5.31 -9.76
C GLN A 231 -12.39 4.95 -10.72
N GLN A 232 -12.43 3.73 -11.23
CA GLN A 232 -11.50 3.26 -12.25
C GLN A 232 -11.56 4.18 -13.48
N GLY A 233 -10.56 5.01 -13.65
CA GLY A 233 -10.28 5.62 -14.95
C GLY A 233 -9.65 4.55 -15.84
N GLU A 234 -10.11 4.47 -17.10
CA GLU A 234 -9.51 3.62 -18.13
C GLU A 234 -7.99 3.75 -18.13
N GLN A 235 -7.32 2.62 -18.27
CA GLN A 235 -5.86 2.53 -18.33
C GLN A 235 -5.34 3.30 -19.54
N ALA A 236 -5.03 4.58 -19.36
CA ALA A 236 -4.16 5.29 -20.27
C ALA A 236 -2.73 4.83 -19.94
N GLY A 237 -2.15 4.06 -20.87
CA GLY A 237 -0.79 3.55 -20.74
C GLY A 237 0.21 4.68 -20.52
N HIS A 238 0.85 4.70 -19.38
CA HIS A 238 2.04 5.52 -19.15
C HIS A 238 3.28 4.61 -19.06
N PRO A 239 4.30 4.90 -19.90
CA PRO A 239 5.56 4.18 -19.88
C PRO A 239 6.47 4.81 -18.81
N HIS A 240 6.37 4.41 -17.57
CA HIS A 240 7.43 4.51 -16.56
C HIS A 240 7.04 3.74 -15.30
N GLN A 241 7.27 2.44 -15.35
CA GLN A 241 7.34 1.64 -14.13
C GLN A 241 8.67 1.94 -13.43
N GLN A 242 8.67 2.85 -12.48
CA GLN A 242 9.70 2.84 -11.45
C GLN A 242 9.21 1.95 -10.31
N HIS A 243 9.93 0.87 -10.09
CA HIS A 243 9.72 -0.03 -8.96
C HIS A 243 9.89 0.72 -7.64
N VAL A 244 8.80 1.10 -7.02
CA VAL A 244 8.80 1.47 -5.61
C VAL A 244 8.73 0.18 -4.81
N LYS A 245 9.87 -0.26 -4.27
CA LYS A 245 9.94 -1.36 -3.32
C LYS A 245 9.40 -0.88 -1.98
N GLY A 246 8.10 -0.97 -1.79
CA GLY A 246 7.45 -0.82 -0.49
C GLY A 246 7.27 -2.20 0.12
N HIS A 247 8.18 -2.64 0.98
CA HIS A 247 7.98 -3.84 1.77
C HIS A 247 7.03 -3.53 2.93
N LEU A 248 5.77 -3.95 2.85
CA LEU A 248 4.98 -4.22 4.04
C LEU A 248 5.54 -5.49 4.69
N GLN A 249 6.46 -5.32 5.65
CA GLN A 249 6.90 -6.43 6.48
C GLN A 249 5.76 -6.80 7.44
N VAL A 250 5.22 -7.99 7.26
CA VAL A 250 4.45 -8.67 8.32
C VAL A 250 5.41 -8.88 9.50
N PRO A 251 5.05 -8.50 10.73
CA PRO A 251 5.91 -8.71 11.89
C PRO A 251 6.29 -10.19 12.00
N LYS A 252 7.58 -10.49 12.05
CA LYS A 252 8.11 -11.80 12.42
C LYS A 252 7.77 -12.07 13.89
N GLY A 253 6.72 -12.83 14.13
CA GLY A 253 6.31 -13.19 15.48
C GLY A 253 5.34 -14.35 15.51
N LEU A 254 5.73 -15.51 14.97
CA LEU A 254 5.17 -16.82 15.30
C LEU A 254 6.20 -17.89 14.93
N ARG A 255 7.32 -17.90 15.68
CA ARG A 255 8.08 -19.14 15.84
C ARG A 255 7.75 -19.67 17.24
N GLY A 256 7.11 -20.79 17.30
CA GLY A 256 6.90 -21.57 18.51
C GLY A 256 5.42 -21.89 18.77
N LEU A 257 4.92 -22.91 18.13
CA LEU A 257 4.06 -23.98 18.62
C LEU A 257 4.14 -25.13 17.63
#